data_c9e71110444066f7c0433d10f0a21e8f
#
_entry.id   c9e71110444066f7c0433d10f0a21e8f
#
_cell.length_a   1.000
_cell.length_b   1.000
_cell.length_c   1.000
_cell.angle_alpha   90.00
_cell.angle_beta   90.00
_cell.angle_gamma   90.00
#
_symmetry.space_group_name_H-M   'P 1'
#
loop_
_entity.id
_entity.type
_entity.pdbx_description
1 polymer ?
#
loop_
_entity_poly.entity_id
_entity_poly.type
_entity_poly.pdbx_seq_one_letter_code
_entity_poly.pdbx_strand_id
1 'polypeptide(L)'
;MYSPIQVPYIVNPIYQKYFKYPAIVIPSLQDFVICLWEHQSLTQDSYEVNDLIIPDGCIDLFIDFKKQSIEFSGISKTEYDFYSHTSESYLAATLKPGAFGQLTGRPTTEVMDSFLSISEFKIPFNLNYFFYLSYSQQKEYFIDYLHQLIEGHTPNQFIKLIDRFSQIPASTIQDLCQDLVVGTRQCQQLFKKYYGISPQLMLLTLRFQYCLKILTDPHASEKKLIALHYYDQSHLIKDFKKHIGFTPLEFVQLCKEFKAQPLD
;
A
#
# COMPACT_ATOMS: atom_id res chain seq x y z
N MET A 1 -2.45 10.44 9.09
CA MET A 1 -2.46 9.95 7.69
C MET A 1 -2.24 8.44 7.70
N TYR A 2 -2.92 7.69 6.86
CA TYR A 2 -2.71 6.27 6.67
C TYR A 2 -1.37 6.03 5.96
N SER A 3 -0.55 5.14 6.51
CA SER A 3 0.73 4.73 5.93
C SER A 3 0.92 3.25 6.27
N PRO A 4 0.76 2.35 5.30
CA PRO A 4 0.88 0.92 5.51
C PRO A 4 2.34 0.49 5.69
N ILE A 5 2.54 -0.60 6.43
CA ILE A 5 3.85 -1.23 6.63
C ILE A 5 4.08 -2.25 5.51
N GLN A 6 5.22 -2.12 4.84
CA GLN A 6 5.65 -3.03 3.78
C GLN A 6 6.44 -4.20 4.35
N VAL A 7 5.75 -5.32 4.55
CA VAL A 7 6.28 -6.50 5.25
C VAL A 7 7.45 -7.19 4.54
N PRO A 8 7.48 -7.35 3.20
CA PRO A 8 8.58 -8.02 2.52
C PRO A 8 9.95 -7.45 2.86
N TYR A 9 10.04 -6.12 2.96
CA TYR A 9 11.31 -5.44 3.29
C TYR A 9 11.78 -5.67 4.73
N ILE A 10 10.91 -6.17 5.60
CA ILE A 10 11.22 -6.49 6.99
C ILE A 10 11.58 -7.96 7.14
N VAL A 11 10.82 -8.85 6.53
CA VAL A 11 10.92 -10.29 6.80
C VAL A 11 11.78 -11.08 5.82
N ASN A 12 12.01 -10.54 4.62
CA ASN A 12 12.78 -11.25 3.59
C ASN A 12 14.23 -10.76 3.54
N PRO A 13 15.21 -11.57 4.01
CA PRO A 13 16.63 -11.17 4.04
C PRO A 13 17.23 -10.93 2.65
N ILE A 14 16.63 -11.48 1.58
CA ILE A 14 17.06 -11.26 0.20
C ILE A 14 16.88 -9.80 -0.19
N TYR A 15 15.81 -9.15 0.25
CA TYR A 15 15.58 -7.74 -0.04
C TYR A 15 16.71 -6.84 0.43
N GLN A 16 17.17 -7.01 1.66
CA GLN A 16 18.24 -6.18 2.20
C GLN A 16 19.60 -6.41 1.53
N LYS A 17 19.81 -7.64 1.02
CA LYS A 17 21.06 -7.99 0.35
C LYS A 17 21.12 -7.46 -1.08
N TYR A 18 20.02 -7.51 -1.79
CA TYR A 18 20.00 -7.29 -3.25
C TYR A 18 19.23 -6.04 -3.69
N PHE A 19 18.52 -5.38 -2.77
CA PHE A 19 17.70 -4.23 -3.12
C PHE A 19 17.89 -3.05 -2.18
N LYS A 20 17.70 -1.84 -2.71
CA LYS A 20 17.35 -0.65 -1.92
C LYS A 20 15.90 -0.33 -2.14
N TYR A 21 15.24 0.08 -1.07
CA TYR A 21 13.85 0.50 -1.07
C TYR A 21 13.70 1.88 -0.42
N PRO A 22 14.20 2.95 -1.06
CA PRO A 22 13.90 4.28 -0.57
C PRO A 22 12.45 4.63 -0.84
N ALA A 23 11.80 5.23 0.16
CA ALA A 23 10.47 5.78 0.02
C ALA A 23 10.48 7.23 0.53
N ILE A 24 9.83 8.12 -0.20
CA ILE A 24 9.76 9.54 0.11
C ILE A 24 8.32 10.03 0.10
N VAL A 25 8.01 10.93 1.03
CA VAL A 25 6.73 11.62 1.05
C VAL A 25 6.87 12.96 0.32
N ILE A 26 6.00 13.20 -0.67
CA ILE A 26 5.94 14.47 -1.40
C ILE A 26 4.78 15.30 -0.82
N PRO A 27 5.04 16.37 -0.06
CA PRO A 27 3.99 17.13 0.63
C PRO A 27 2.87 17.62 -0.27
N SER A 28 3.19 18.05 -1.49
CA SER A 28 2.21 18.56 -2.46
C SER A 28 1.30 17.46 -3.05
N LEU A 29 1.64 16.17 -2.90
CA LEU A 29 0.87 15.04 -3.38
C LEU A 29 0.07 14.34 -2.25
N GLN A 30 0.30 14.70 -0.98
CA GLN A 30 -0.21 13.99 0.20
C GLN A 30 -1.73 13.86 0.28
N ASP A 31 -2.48 14.62 -0.47
CA ASP A 31 -3.93 14.50 -0.53
C ASP A 31 -4.38 13.19 -1.20
N PHE A 32 -3.60 12.65 -2.14
CA PHE A 32 -3.92 11.47 -2.92
C PHE A 32 -2.86 10.38 -2.89
N VAL A 33 -1.59 10.74 -2.68
CA VAL A 33 -0.45 9.84 -2.68
C VAL A 33 0.13 9.73 -1.27
N ILE A 34 0.41 8.50 -0.82
CA ILE A 34 1.04 8.24 0.47
C ILE A 34 2.54 8.52 0.37
N CYS A 35 3.20 7.89 -0.59
CA CYS A 35 4.64 8.04 -0.85
C CYS A 35 4.98 7.67 -2.30
N LEU A 36 6.14 8.13 -2.74
CA LEU A 36 6.86 7.50 -3.84
C LEU A 36 7.84 6.49 -3.26
N TRP A 37 7.96 5.32 -3.89
CA TRP A 37 8.94 4.32 -3.52
C TRP A 37 9.69 3.79 -4.73
N GLU A 38 10.88 3.32 -4.48
CA GLU A 38 11.74 2.74 -5.48
C GLU A 38 12.16 1.34 -5.02
N HIS A 39 12.15 0.41 -5.95
CA HIS A 39 12.77 -0.90 -5.78
C HIS A 39 13.98 -0.93 -6.70
N GLN A 40 15.16 -0.73 -6.12
CA GLN A 40 16.41 -0.61 -6.86
C GLN A 40 17.24 -1.88 -6.70
N SER A 41 17.50 -2.59 -7.80
CA SER A 41 18.44 -3.70 -7.80
C SER A 41 19.86 -3.24 -7.50
N LEU A 42 20.57 -3.99 -6.64
CA LEU A 42 21.98 -3.81 -6.31
C LEU A 42 22.87 -4.80 -7.04
N THR A 43 22.32 -5.68 -7.87
CA THR A 43 23.05 -6.73 -8.58
C THR A 43 22.60 -6.86 -10.03
N GLN A 44 23.50 -7.32 -10.88
CA GLN A 44 23.18 -7.73 -12.26
C GLN A 44 22.78 -9.22 -12.34
N ASP A 45 23.02 -9.97 -11.28
CA ASP A 45 22.64 -11.37 -11.22
C ASP A 45 21.12 -11.49 -11.05
N SER A 46 20.51 -12.41 -11.78
CA SER A 46 19.06 -12.61 -11.77
C SER A 46 18.71 -13.90 -11.03
N TYR A 47 18.35 -13.77 -9.76
CA TYR A 47 17.79 -14.85 -8.94
C TYR A 47 16.30 -14.60 -8.77
N GLU A 48 15.51 -15.67 -8.75
CA GLU A 48 14.10 -15.58 -8.40
C GLU A 48 13.95 -15.25 -6.92
N VAL A 49 13.04 -14.33 -6.63
CA VAL A 49 12.69 -13.90 -5.27
C VAL A 49 11.19 -14.08 -5.11
N ASN A 50 10.80 -14.73 -4.03
CA ASN A 50 9.40 -14.88 -3.65
C ASN A 50 9.11 -14.00 -2.44
N ASP A 51 8.11 -13.12 -2.56
CA ASP A 51 7.69 -12.19 -1.52
C ASP A 51 6.24 -12.38 -1.15
N LEU A 52 5.96 -12.28 0.12
CA LEU A 52 4.61 -12.28 0.63
C LEU A 52 4.06 -10.85 0.65
N ILE A 53 3.18 -10.53 -0.28
CA ILE A 53 2.46 -9.25 -0.30
C ILE A 53 1.22 -9.37 0.56
N ILE A 54 1.08 -8.42 1.48
CA ILE A 54 -0.07 -8.34 2.39
C ILE A 54 -1.02 -7.23 1.93
N PRO A 55 -2.33 -7.47 1.96
CA PRO A 55 -3.31 -6.44 1.67
C PRO A 55 -3.13 -5.22 2.56
N ASP A 56 -3.06 -4.05 1.94
CA ASP A 56 -2.99 -2.75 2.62
C ASP A 56 -4.10 -1.79 2.20
N GLY A 57 -4.90 -2.18 1.21
CA GLY A 57 -6.01 -1.38 0.68
C GLY A 57 -5.56 -0.27 -0.27
N CYS A 58 -4.28 -0.20 -0.61
CA CYS A 58 -3.72 0.79 -1.53
C CYS A 58 -3.68 0.26 -2.98
N ILE A 59 -3.46 1.18 -3.90
CA ILE A 59 -3.18 0.90 -5.31
C ILE A 59 -1.88 1.63 -5.63
N ASP A 60 -0.95 0.91 -6.24
CA ASP A 60 0.29 1.52 -6.73
C ASP A 60 0.18 1.85 -8.22
N LEU A 61 0.60 3.05 -8.57
CA LEU A 61 0.97 3.38 -9.95
C LEU A 61 2.47 3.14 -10.07
N PHE A 62 2.88 2.12 -10.82
CA PHE A 62 4.28 1.73 -10.89
C PHE A 62 4.81 1.64 -12.32
N ILE A 63 6.08 1.93 -12.46
CA ILE A 63 6.87 1.82 -13.69
C ILE A 63 7.79 0.61 -13.55
N ASP A 64 7.64 -0.35 -14.44
CA ASP A 64 8.53 -1.50 -14.58
C ASP A 64 9.64 -1.15 -15.57
N PHE A 65 10.88 -1.03 -15.09
CA PHE A 65 12.02 -0.65 -15.92
C PHE A 65 12.41 -1.74 -16.92
N LYS A 66 12.19 -3.00 -16.58
CA LYS A 66 12.50 -4.13 -17.45
C LYS A 66 11.48 -4.29 -18.57
N LYS A 67 10.19 -4.19 -18.24
CA LYS A 67 9.10 -4.28 -19.23
C LYS A 67 8.88 -2.98 -20.00
N GLN A 68 9.44 -1.87 -19.50
CA GLN A 68 9.17 -0.50 -19.97
C GLN A 68 7.67 -0.20 -20.03
N SER A 69 6.97 -0.54 -18.95
CA SER A 69 5.53 -0.30 -18.81
C SER A 69 5.22 0.58 -17.62
N ILE A 70 4.03 1.20 -17.63
CA ILE A 70 3.45 1.89 -16.48
C ILE A 70 2.02 1.38 -16.29
N GLU A 71 1.72 0.93 -15.07
CA GLU A 71 0.48 0.23 -14.75
C GLU A 71 0.01 0.58 -13.33
N PHE A 72 -1.30 0.46 -13.10
CA PHE A 72 -1.84 0.40 -11.75
C PHE A 72 -1.83 -1.04 -11.25
N SER A 73 -1.17 -1.29 -10.12
CA SER A 73 -1.27 -2.54 -9.37
C SER A 73 -2.47 -2.48 -8.45
N GLY A 74 -3.40 -3.40 -8.64
CA GLY A 74 -4.68 -3.38 -7.93
C GLY A 74 -4.62 -3.93 -6.52
N ILE A 75 -5.72 -3.73 -5.80
CA ILE A 75 -5.90 -4.22 -4.44
C ILE A 75 -6.04 -5.74 -4.45
N SER A 76 -5.27 -6.41 -3.60
CA SER A 76 -5.47 -7.82 -3.29
C SER A 76 -6.41 -8.00 -2.11
N LYS A 77 -7.28 -9.02 -2.18
CA LYS A 77 -8.21 -9.38 -1.09
C LYS A 77 -7.55 -10.20 -0.01
N THR A 78 -6.55 -10.97 -0.41
CA THR A 78 -5.80 -11.87 0.46
C THR A 78 -4.31 -11.68 0.22
N GLU A 79 -3.52 -12.17 1.15
CA GLU A 79 -2.08 -12.32 0.97
C GLU A 79 -1.78 -13.19 -0.27
N TYR A 80 -0.72 -12.86 -0.99
CA TYR A 80 -0.27 -13.64 -2.14
C TYR A 80 1.24 -13.60 -2.29
N ASP A 81 1.78 -14.67 -2.88
CA ASP A 81 3.18 -14.75 -3.25
C ASP A 81 3.45 -13.94 -4.53
N PHE A 82 4.35 -12.99 -4.44
CA PHE A 82 4.82 -12.20 -5.57
C PHE A 82 6.21 -12.68 -5.98
N TYR A 83 6.34 -13.15 -7.20
CA TYR A 83 7.60 -13.62 -7.77
C TYR A 83 8.23 -12.51 -8.61
N SER A 84 9.47 -12.16 -8.30
CA SER A 84 10.29 -11.20 -9.02
C SER A 84 11.71 -11.73 -9.19
N HIS A 85 12.57 -10.93 -9.81
CA HIS A 85 13.99 -11.28 -9.95
C HIS A 85 14.85 -10.17 -9.36
N THR A 86 16.00 -10.55 -8.79
CA THR A 86 16.92 -9.60 -8.16
C THR A 86 17.44 -8.51 -9.10
N SER A 87 17.35 -8.71 -10.42
CA SER A 87 17.74 -7.72 -11.45
C SER A 87 16.61 -6.75 -11.84
N GLU A 88 15.41 -6.87 -11.27
CA GLU A 88 14.27 -6.00 -11.60
C GLU A 88 14.29 -4.74 -10.75
N SER A 89 13.85 -3.63 -11.34
CA SER A 89 13.74 -2.35 -10.66
C SER A 89 12.40 -1.68 -10.99
N TYR A 90 11.84 -0.98 -10.01
CA TYR A 90 10.56 -0.30 -10.10
C TYR A 90 10.64 1.10 -9.51
N LEU A 91 9.86 2.03 -10.07
CA LEU A 91 9.55 3.33 -9.50
C LEU A 91 8.04 3.44 -9.37
N ALA A 92 7.53 3.75 -8.19
CA ALA A 92 6.10 3.72 -7.95
C ALA A 92 5.60 4.84 -7.04
N ALA A 93 4.29 5.08 -7.11
CA ALA A 93 3.55 5.94 -6.21
C ALA A 93 2.40 5.15 -5.58
N THR A 94 2.37 5.07 -4.25
CA THR A 94 1.27 4.45 -3.52
C THR A 94 0.12 5.45 -3.37
N LEU A 95 -1.01 5.16 -4.01
CA LEU A 95 -2.22 5.95 -3.89
C LEU A 95 -2.97 5.62 -2.60
N LYS A 96 -3.54 6.64 -1.96
CA LYS A 96 -4.46 6.42 -0.84
C LYS A 96 -5.65 5.57 -1.24
N PRO A 97 -6.18 4.71 -0.34
CA PRO A 97 -7.43 4.01 -0.60
C PRO A 97 -8.54 4.99 -1.00
N GLY A 98 -9.23 4.68 -2.09
CA GLY A 98 -10.27 5.54 -2.68
C GLY A 98 -9.78 6.60 -3.67
N ALA A 99 -8.47 6.85 -3.78
CA ALA A 99 -7.93 7.84 -4.71
C ALA A 99 -8.07 7.40 -6.17
N PHE A 100 -7.79 6.13 -6.48
CA PHE A 100 -7.85 5.59 -7.85
C PHE A 100 -9.18 5.93 -8.56
N GLY A 101 -10.31 5.59 -7.93
CA GLY A 101 -11.62 5.84 -8.53
C GLY A 101 -11.94 7.31 -8.73
N GLN A 102 -11.43 8.19 -7.87
CA GLN A 102 -11.62 9.63 -8.02
C GLN A 102 -10.76 10.21 -9.16
N LEU A 103 -9.49 9.79 -9.24
CA LEU A 103 -8.53 10.33 -10.21
C LEU A 103 -8.79 9.82 -11.63
N THR A 104 -9.26 8.57 -11.76
CA THR A 104 -9.44 7.92 -13.06
C THR A 104 -10.89 7.90 -13.58
N GLY A 105 -11.85 8.15 -12.68
CA GLY A 105 -13.29 8.00 -12.98
C GLY A 105 -13.72 6.53 -13.14
N ARG A 106 -12.82 5.55 -12.91
CA ARG A 106 -13.10 4.12 -13.08
C ARG A 106 -13.36 3.45 -11.73
N PRO A 107 -14.22 2.43 -11.67
CA PRO A 107 -14.47 1.70 -10.42
C PRO A 107 -13.22 0.91 -10.01
N THR A 108 -12.87 0.97 -8.73
CA THR A 108 -11.73 0.24 -8.16
C THR A 108 -11.81 -1.28 -8.39
N THR A 109 -13.01 -1.81 -8.60
CA THR A 109 -13.20 -3.24 -8.92
C THR A 109 -12.56 -3.68 -10.23
N GLU A 110 -12.20 -2.76 -11.13
CA GLU A 110 -11.53 -3.10 -12.39
C GLU A 110 -10.07 -3.50 -12.21
N VAL A 111 -9.43 -3.02 -11.15
CA VAL A 111 -8.03 -3.33 -10.83
C VAL A 111 -7.89 -4.35 -9.69
N MET A 112 -8.98 -4.99 -9.28
CA MET A 112 -8.91 -6.01 -8.23
C MET A 112 -8.12 -7.23 -8.71
N ASP A 113 -7.12 -7.64 -7.91
CA ASP A 113 -6.27 -8.81 -8.19
C ASP A 113 -5.66 -8.78 -9.63
N SER A 114 -5.37 -7.58 -10.18
CA SER A 114 -4.91 -7.40 -11.55
C SER A 114 -4.08 -6.13 -11.73
N PHE A 115 -3.54 -5.97 -12.94
CA PHE A 115 -2.83 -4.76 -13.38
C PHE A 115 -3.64 -4.06 -14.49
N LEU A 116 -3.69 -2.73 -14.45
CA LEU A 116 -4.38 -1.92 -15.44
C LEU A 116 -3.40 -0.95 -16.10
N SER A 117 -3.25 -1.07 -17.42
CA SER A 117 -2.34 -0.20 -18.17
C SER A 117 -2.81 1.27 -18.13
N ILE A 118 -1.86 2.18 -17.97
CA ILE A 118 -2.14 3.61 -17.96
C ILE A 118 -2.63 4.13 -19.32
N SER A 119 -2.36 3.41 -20.42
CA SER A 119 -2.79 3.79 -21.77
C SER A 119 -4.31 3.94 -21.91
N GLU A 120 -5.06 3.38 -20.96
CA GLU A 120 -6.52 3.50 -20.92
C GLU A 120 -7.02 4.82 -20.29
N PHE A 121 -6.10 5.68 -19.82
CA PHE A 121 -6.45 6.92 -19.13
C PHE A 121 -6.31 8.15 -20.02
N LYS A 122 -7.04 9.22 -19.65
CA LYS A 122 -7.09 10.47 -20.44
C LYS A 122 -5.78 11.26 -20.42
N ILE A 123 -4.94 11.06 -19.40
CA ILE A 123 -3.64 11.75 -19.27
C ILE A 123 -2.57 10.80 -19.79
N PRO A 124 -2.03 11.04 -20.98
CA PRO A 124 -1.05 10.15 -21.57
C PRO A 124 0.30 10.29 -20.87
N PHE A 125 0.92 9.18 -20.54
CA PHE A 125 2.29 9.12 -20.10
C PHE A 125 3.21 8.79 -21.28
N ASN A 126 4.19 9.64 -21.55
CA ASN A 126 5.11 9.40 -22.68
C ASN A 126 6.26 8.49 -22.22
N LEU A 127 6.05 7.16 -22.34
CA LEU A 127 7.04 6.15 -21.96
C LEU A 127 8.37 6.30 -22.72
N ASN A 128 8.32 6.59 -24.04
CA ASN A 128 9.53 6.74 -24.84
C ASN A 128 10.39 7.92 -24.35
N TYR A 129 9.75 9.04 -24.06
CA TYR A 129 10.45 10.19 -23.50
C TYR A 129 10.97 9.88 -22.09
N PHE A 130 10.17 9.24 -21.23
CA PHE A 130 10.58 8.85 -19.89
C PHE A 130 11.86 8.01 -19.91
N PHE A 131 11.94 6.95 -20.74
CA PHE A 131 13.11 6.08 -20.82
C PHE A 131 14.33 6.71 -21.54
N TYR A 132 14.15 7.83 -22.21
CA TYR A 132 15.25 8.64 -22.75
C TYR A 132 15.94 9.50 -21.67
N LEU A 133 15.25 9.82 -20.60
CA LEU A 133 15.74 10.67 -19.50
C LEU A 133 16.74 9.94 -18.61
N SER A 134 17.61 10.71 -17.94
CA SER A 134 18.42 10.20 -16.84
C SER A 134 17.52 9.82 -15.65
N TYR A 135 17.99 8.94 -14.76
CA TYR A 135 17.19 8.46 -13.63
C TYR A 135 16.64 9.60 -12.74
N SER A 136 17.43 10.62 -12.48
CA SER A 136 16.95 11.79 -11.73
C SER A 136 15.81 12.51 -12.44
N GLN A 137 15.94 12.72 -13.74
CA GLN A 137 14.90 13.35 -14.56
C GLN A 137 13.66 12.46 -14.70
N GLN A 138 13.81 11.15 -14.69
CA GLN A 138 12.69 10.20 -14.69
C GLN A 138 11.82 10.37 -13.43
N LYS A 139 12.47 10.55 -12.26
CA LYS A 139 11.76 10.79 -11.00
C LYS A 139 11.01 12.13 -11.02
N GLU A 140 11.64 13.18 -11.48
CA GLU A 140 11.02 14.50 -11.63
C GLU A 140 9.83 14.43 -12.59
N TYR A 141 10.01 13.80 -13.76
CA TYR A 141 8.94 13.62 -14.74
C TYR A 141 7.75 12.82 -14.18
N PHE A 142 8.02 11.78 -13.37
CA PHE A 142 6.96 11.00 -12.72
C PHE A 142 6.22 11.81 -11.66
N ILE A 143 6.93 12.62 -10.88
CA ILE A 143 6.33 13.55 -9.90
C ILE A 143 5.44 14.59 -10.61
N ASP A 144 5.92 15.18 -11.70
CA ASP A 144 5.15 16.15 -12.50
C ASP A 144 3.88 15.49 -13.09
N TYR A 145 4.01 14.25 -13.56
CA TYR A 145 2.85 13.48 -14.03
C TYR A 145 1.82 13.24 -12.90
N LEU A 146 2.26 12.92 -11.70
CA LEU A 146 1.35 12.77 -10.55
C LEU A 146 0.68 14.09 -10.20
N HIS A 147 1.37 15.22 -10.28
CA HIS A 147 0.76 16.55 -10.12
C HIS A 147 -0.33 16.82 -11.17
N GLN A 148 -0.08 16.49 -12.44
CA GLN A 148 -1.08 16.60 -13.49
C GLN A 148 -2.29 15.67 -13.23
N LEU A 149 -2.06 14.46 -12.74
CA LEU A 149 -3.10 13.49 -12.44
C LEU A 149 -4.05 13.98 -11.33
N ILE A 150 -3.51 14.69 -10.32
CA ILE A 150 -4.31 15.21 -9.20
C ILE A 150 -4.83 16.64 -9.42
N GLU A 151 -4.40 17.32 -10.49
CA GLU A 151 -4.77 18.69 -10.76
C GLU A 151 -6.30 18.88 -10.87
N GLY A 152 -6.81 19.88 -10.19
CA GLY A 152 -8.26 20.15 -10.14
C GLY A 152 -9.07 19.20 -9.25
N HIS A 153 -8.45 18.22 -8.62
CA HIS A 153 -9.11 17.32 -7.68
C HIS A 153 -8.94 17.77 -6.25
N THR A 154 -10.01 17.61 -5.46
CA THR A 154 -10.01 17.77 -3.99
C THR A 154 -10.39 16.42 -3.38
N PRO A 155 -9.65 15.91 -2.37
CA PRO A 155 -9.96 14.60 -1.78
C PRO A 155 -11.41 14.53 -1.29
N ASN A 156 -12.13 13.55 -1.78
CA ASN A 156 -13.52 13.30 -1.36
C ASN A 156 -13.58 12.67 0.05
N GLN A 157 -14.80 12.49 0.57
CA GLN A 157 -15.01 11.91 1.89
C GLN A 157 -14.43 10.49 2.05
N PHE A 158 -14.35 9.69 0.97
CA PHE A 158 -13.86 8.31 1.03
C PHE A 158 -12.33 8.26 1.23
N ILE A 159 -11.56 9.14 0.59
CA ILE A 159 -10.12 9.24 0.84
C ILE A 159 -9.87 9.65 2.30
N LYS A 160 -10.61 10.64 2.81
CA LYS A 160 -10.49 11.12 4.19
C LYS A 160 -10.97 10.11 5.23
N LEU A 161 -11.94 9.25 4.86
CA LEU A 161 -12.48 8.21 5.73
C LEU A 161 -11.36 7.26 6.22
N ILE A 162 -10.53 6.78 5.33
CA ILE A 162 -9.46 5.83 5.67
C ILE A 162 -8.42 6.47 6.58
N ASP A 163 -8.05 7.72 6.35
CA ASP A 163 -7.14 8.45 7.25
C ASP A 163 -7.69 8.51 8.70
N ARG A 164 -9.02 8.67 8.89
CA ARG A 164 -9.63 8.67 10.21
C ARG A 164 -9.68 7.28 10.83
N PHE A 165 -10.23 6.31 10.10
CA PHE A 165 -10.47 4.96 10.62
C PHE A 165 -9.17 4.16 10.82
N SER A 166 -8.10 4.47 10.11
CA SER A 166 -6.78 3.86 10.33
C SER A 166 -6.17 4.17 11.72
N GLN A 167 -6.69 5.19 12.40
CA GLN A 167 -6.27 5.55 13.77
C GLN A 167 -7.18 4.94 14.86
N ILE A 168 -8.26 4.27 14.46
CA ILE A 168 -9.29 3.71 15.37
C ILE A 168 -9.47 2.22 15.07
N PRO A 169 -8.54 1.35 15.54
CA PRO A 169 -8.52 -0.07 15.16
C PRO A 169 -9.74 -0.87 15.66
N ALA A 170 -10.45 -0.35 16.64
CA ALA A 170 -11.65 -0.93 17.22
C ALA A 170 -12.95 -0.61 16.45
N SER A 171 -12.86 0.14 15.34
CA SER A 171 -14.01 0.57 14.57
C SER A 171 -14.84 -0.60 14.02
N THR A 172 -16.14 -0.39 13.96
CA THR A 172 -17.14 -1.33 13.46
C THR A 172 -17.75 -0.86 12.14
N ILE A 173 -18.51 -1.73 11.47
CA ILE A 173 -19.29 -1.35 10.28
C ILE A 173 -20.35 -0.27 10.64
N GLN A 174 -20.86 -0.30 11.86
CA GLN A 174 -21.81 0.70 12.33
C GLN A 174 -21.19 2.09 12.42
N ASP A 175 -19.94 2.18 12.90
CA ASP A 175 -19.19 3.45 12.94
C ASP A 175 -18.99 4.03 11.53
N LEU A 176 -18.63 3.16 10.55
CA LEU A 176 -18.54 3.56 9.15
C LEU A 176 -19.87 4.06 8.59
N CYS A 177 -20.97 3.37 8.91
CA CYS A 177 -22.31 3.76 8.49
C CYS A 177 -22.73 5.10 9.09
N GLN A 178 -22.40 5.35 10.35
CA GLN A 178 -22.67 6.62 11.02
C GLN A 178 -21.86 7.77 10.42
N ASP A 179 -20.57 7.58 10.20
CA ASP A 179 -19.69 8.60 9.59
C ASP A 179 -20.14 8.98 8.17
N LEU A 180 -20.55 7.99 7.38
CA LEU A 180 -21.07 8.21 6.02
C LEU A 180 -22.54 8.62 5.95
N VAL A 181 -23.27 8.56 7.08
CA VAL A 181 -24.72 8.83 7.17
C VAL A 181 -25.51 7.94 6.21
N VAL A 182 -25.25 6.63 6.23
CA VAL A 182 -25.88 5.65 5.34
C VAL A 182 -26.27 4.36 6.07
N GLY A 183 -27.20 3.60 5.49
CA GLY A 183 -27.52 2.25 5.96
C GLY A 183 -26.46 1.21 5.55
N THR A 184 -26.44 0.06 6.23
CA THR A 184 -25.43 -1.00 6.03
C THR A 184 -25.32 -1.46 4.56
N ARG A 185 -26.45 -1.66 3.87
CA ARG A 185 -26.46 -2.06 2.45
C ARG A 185 -25.77 -1.02 1.56
N GLN A 186 -26.06 0.25 1.78
CA GLN A 186 -25.46 1.34 1.03
C GLN A 186 -23.96 1.48 1.35
N CYS A 187 -23.58 1.33 2.62
CA CYS A 187 -22.17 1.29 3.02
C CYS A 187 -21.41 0.20 2.27
N GLN A 188 -21.94 -1.03 2.18
CA GLN A 188 -21.34 -2.12 1.41
C GLN A 188 -21.15 -1.77 -0.08
N GLN A 189 -22.16 -1.13 -0.69
CA GLN A 189 -22.09 -0.72 -2.10
C GLN A 189 -21.02 0.36 -2.33
N LEU A 190 -20.96 1.36 -1.43
CA LEU A 190 -19.97 2.43 -1.48
C LEU A 190 -18.53 1.90 -1.32
N PHE A 191 -18.31 1.00 -0.35
CA PHE A 191 -17.00 0.39 -0.16
C PHE A 191 -16.57 -0.42 -1.37
N LYS A 192 -17.46 -1.21 -1.94
CA LYS A 192 -17.16 -1.94 -3.19
C LYS A 192 -16.82 -1.01 -4.35
N LYS A 193 -17.52 0.12 -4.47
CA LYS A 193 -17.28 1.11 -5.53
C LYS A 193 -15.94 1.82 -5.38
N TYR A 194 -15.65 2.35 -4.18
CA TYR A 194 -14.50 3.23 -3.95
C TYR A 194 -13.23 2.50 -3.55
N TYR A 195 -13.36 1.34 -2.91
CA TYR A 195 -12.20 0.57 -2.43
C TYR A 195 -12.10 -0.85 -3.03
N GLY A 196 -13.06 -1.28 -3.84
CA GLY A 196 -13.08 -2.62 -4.42
C GLY A 196 -13.40 -3.76 -3.42
N ILE A 197 -13.33 -3.53 -2.13
CA ILE A 197 -13.48 -4.51 -1.06
C ILE A 197 -14.68 -4.17 -0.14
N SER A 198 -15.06 -5.11 0.73
CA SER A 198 -16.13 -4.89 1.69
C SER A 198 -15.69 -4.01 2.88
N PRO A 199 -16.64 -3.32 3.58
CA PRO A 199 -16.31 -2.60 4.82
C PRO A 199 -15.63 -3.49 5.85
N GLN A 200 -16.09 -4.73 6.01
CA GLN A 200 -15.50 -5.71 6.92
C GLN A 200 -14.02 -5.96 6.60
N LEU A 201 -13.71 -6.24 5.34
CA LEU A 201 -12.34 -6.53 4.92
C LEU A 201 -11.44 -5.30 5.08
N MET A 202 -11.94 -4.10 4.74
CA MET A 202 -11.19 -2.85 4.96
C MET A 202 -10.86 -2.65 6.44
N LEU A 203 -11.82 -2.82 7.35
CA LEU A 203 -11.58 -2.69 8.79
C LEU A 203 -10.58 -3.72 9.31
N LEU A 204 -10.62 -4.97 8.80
CA LEU A 204 -9.63 -5.99 9.14
C LEU A 204 -8.23 -5.59 8.65
N THR A 205 -8.12 -5.12 7.41
CA THR A 205 -6.86 -4.62 6.83
C THR A 205 -6.30 -3.46 7.67
N LEU A 206 -7.09 -2.44 7.97
CA LEU A 206 -6.65 -1.30 8.77
C LEU A 206 -6.20 -1.71 10.18
N ARG A 207 -6.95 -2.62 10.82
CA ARG A 207 -6.58 -3.16 12.15
C ARG A 207 -5.26 -3.90 12.10
N PHE A 208 -5.06 -4.74 11.07
CA PHE A 208 -3.81 -5.50 10.91
C PHE A 208 -2.62 -4.57 10.65
N GLN A 209 -2.75 -3.61 9.75
CA GLN A 209 -1.75 -2.58 9.48
C GLN A 209 -1.43 -1.72 10.72
N TYR A 210 -2.44 -1.38 11.52
CA TYR A 210 -2.22 -0.69 12.79
C TYR A 210 -1.43 -1.57 13.79
N CYS A 211 -1.70 -2.88 13.83
CA CYS A 211 -0.94 -3.83 14.63
C CYS A 211 0.53 -3.90 14.20
N LEU A 212 0.80 -4.01 12.89
CA LEU A 212 2.15 -3.98 12.35
C LEU A 212 2.89 -2.70 12.76
N LYS A 213 2.24 -1.54 12.64
CA LYS A 213 2.80 -0.25 13.03
C LYS A 213 3.19 -0.19 14.50
N ILE A 214 2.37 -0.78 15.39
CA ILE A 214 2.72 -0.87 16.82
C ILE A 214 3.92 -1.78 17.03
N LEU A 215 3.97 -2.92 16.35
CA LEU A 215 5.04 -3.90 16.55
C LEU A 215 6.38 -3.43 15.96
N THR A 216 6.38 -2.57 14.97
CA THR A 216 7.59 -1.95 14.42
C THR A 216 8.08 -0.74 15.22
N ASP A 217 7.24 -0.15 16.06
CA ASP A 217 7.60 1.00 16.91
C ASP A 217 8.37 0.51 18.18
N PRO A 218 9.68 0.82 18.32
CA PRO A 218 10.46 0.38 19.47
C PRO A 218 9.97 0.99 20.80
N HIS A 219 9.15 2.02 20.75
CA HIS A 219 8.57 2.70 21.93
C HIS A 219 7.11 2.32 22.19
N ALA A 220 6.55 1.38 21.41
CA ALA A 220 5.18 0.93 21.63
C ALA A 220 5.03 0.17 22.95
N SER A 221 3.97 0.48 23.68
CA SER A 221 3.62 -0.25 24.89
C SER A 221 2.69 -1.42 24.59
N GLU A 222 2.81 -2.52 25.35
CA GLU A 222 1.88 -3.67 25.27
C GLU A 222 0.40 -3.26 25.42
N LYS A 223 0.12 -2.17 26.15
CA LYS A 223 -1.23 -1.62 26.30
C LYS A 223 -1.88 -1.21 24.97
N LYS A 224 -1.08 -0.80 23.97
CA LYS A 224 -1.58 -0.48 22.63
C LYS A 224 -2.04 -1.74 21.87
N LEU A 225 -1.39 -2.88 22.08
CA LEU A 225 -1.80 -4.17 21.48
C LEU A 225 -3.13 -4.66 22.06
N ILE A 226 -3.36 -4.46 23.36
CA ILE A 226 -4.63 -4.82 24.01
C ILE A 226 -5.79 -4.01 23.43
N ALA A 227 -5.56 -2.76 23.05
CA ALA A 227 -6.58 -1.88 22.44
C ALA A 227 -6.99 -2.30 21.02
N LEU A 228 -6.33 -3.31 20.42
CA LEU A 228 -6.65 -3.79 19.05
C LEU A 228 -7.90 -4.69 18.97
N HIS A 229 -8.59 -4.91 20.08
CA HIS A 229 -9.78 -5.78 20.16
C HIS A 229 -9.54 -7.20 19.59
N TYR A 230 -8.34 -7.73 19.73
CA TYR A 230 -8.17 -9.17 19.68
C TYR A 230 -8.77 -9.78 20.94
N TYR A 231 -9.57 -10.82 20.79
CA TYR A 231 -10.26 -11.48 21.91
C TYR A 231 -9.29 -11.99 22.98
N ASP A 232 -8.15 -12.52 22.51
CA ASP A 232 -7.01 -12.97 23.34
C ASP A 232 -5.72 -13.02 22.51
N GLN A 233 -4.60 -13.33 23.18
CA GLN A 233 -3.29 -13.49 22.50
C GLN A 233 -3.30 -14.61 21.45
N SER A 234 -4.08 -15.68 21.67
CA SER A 234 -4.14 -16.80 20.73
C SER A 234 -4.79 -16.37 19.40
N HIS A 235 -5.79 -15.50 19.47
CA HIS A 235 -6.42 -14.91 18.29
C HIS A 235 -5.44 -14.01 17.49
N LEU A 236 -4.69 -13.16 18.19
CA LEU A 236 -3.65 -12.33 17.58
C LEU A 236 -2.56 -13.20 16.91
N ILE A 237 -2.06 -14.22 17.59
CA ILE A 237 -1.04 -15.14 17.06
C ILE A 237 -1.55 -15.88 15.81
N LYS A 238 -2.80 -16.37 15.83
CA LYS A 238 -3.40 -17.06 14.69
C LYS A 238 -3.55 -16.14 13.48
N ASP A 239 -4.02 -14.91 13.71
CA ASP A 239 -4.20 -13.91 12.67
C ASP A 239 -2.86 -13.53 12.02
N PHE A 240 -1.83 -13.30 12.85
CA PHE A 240 -0.48 -13.01 12.40
C PHE A 240 0.11 -14.14 11.55
N LYS A 241 0.05 -15.39 12.07
CA LYS A 241 0.56 -16.56 11.33
C LYS A 241 -0.19 -16.78 10.03
N LYS A 242 -1.49 -16.49 10.01
CA LYS A 242 -2.29 -16.59 8.80
C LYS A 242 -1.83 -15.60 7.73
N HIS A 243 -1.58 -14.33 8.10
CA HIS A 243 -1.28 -13.27 7.14
C HIS A 243 0.19 -13.13 6.76
N ILE A 244 1.13 -13.42 7.65
CA ILE A 244 2.56 -13.22 7.37
C ILE A 244 3.46 -14.43 7.68
N GLY A 245 2.86 -15.55 8.08
CA GLY A 245 3.61 -16.78 8.38
C GLY A 245 4.35 -16.77 9.73
N PHE A 246 4.48 -15.63 10.41
CA PHE A 246 5.21 -15.44 11.65
C PHE A 246 4.27 -15.15 12.82
N THR A 247 4.74 -15.38 14.06
CA THR A 247 4.10 -14.85 15.25
C THR A 247 4.44 -13.36 15.42
N PRO A 248 3.66 -12.59 16.23
CA PRO A 248 4.01 -11.21 16.56
C PRO A 248 5.42 -11.07 17.17
N LEU A 249 5.84 -12.04 17.98
CA LEU A 249 7.15 -12.01 18.62
C LEU A 249 8.29 -12.26 17.61
N GLU A 250 8.14 -13.24 16.73
CA GLU A 250 9.08 -13.50 15.63
C GLU A 250 9.19 -12.28 14.71
N PHE A 251 8.07 -11.64 14.37
CA PHE A 251 8.06 -10.43 13.57
C PHE A 251 8.82 -9.26 14.23
N VAL A 252 8.60 -9.03 15.53
CA VAL A 252 9.35 -8.01 16.31
C VAL A 252 10.85 -8.32 16.32
N GLN A 253 11.23 -9.59 16.41
CA GLN A 253 12.64 -10.00 16.38
C GLN A 253 13.26 -9.69 15.00
N LEU A 254 12.57 -10.03 13.91
CA LEU A 254 13.00 -9.68 12.56
C LEU A 254 13.15 -8.17 12.37
N CYS A 255 12.21 -7.35 12.87
CA CYS A 255 12.31 -5.89 12.81
C CYS A 255 13.57 -5.36 13.54
N LYS A 256 13.97 -5.98 14.66
CA LYS A 256 15.18 -5.60 15.40
C LYS A 256 16.46 -5.97 14.67
N GLU A 257 16.48 -7.15 14.08
CA GLU A 257 17.65 -7.66 13.33
C GLU A 257 17.87 -6.88 12.04
N PHE A 258 16.79 -6.52 11.35
CA PHE A 258 16.85 -5.95 10.04
C PHE A 258 16.65 -4.43 10.01
N LYS A 259 16.52 -3.72 11.12
CA LYS A 259 16.37 -2.24 11.20
C LYS A 259 15.50 -1.75 10.03
N ALA A 260 14.20 -1.95 10.13
CA ALA A 260 13.27 -1.36 9.16
C ALA A 260 13.68 0.10 8.90
N GLN A 261 14.00 0.46 7.66
CA GLN A 261 14.29 1.84 7.32
C GLN A 261 12.97 2.60 7.49
N PRO A 262 12.91 3.62 8.36
CA PRO A 262 11.73 4.47 8.43
C PRO A 262 11.53 5.16 7.08
N LEU A 263 10.29 5.40 6.74
CA LEU A 263 9.95 6.36 5.68
C LEU A 263 10.42 7.73 6.20
N ASP A 264 11.50 8.26 5.64
CA ASP A 264 11.98 9.63 5.92
C ASP A 264 11.05 10.69 5.32
#